data_84f574c2be47dab06489601739998ff5
#
_entry.id   84f574c2be47dab06489601739998ff5
#
_cell.length_a   1.000
_cell.length_b   1.000
_cell.length_c   1.000
_cell.angle_alpha   90.00
_cell.angle_beta   90.00
_cell.angle_gamma   90.00
#
_symmetry.space_group_name_H-M   'P 1'
#
loop_
_entity.id
_entity.type
_entity.pdbx_description
1 polymer ?
#
loop_
_entity_poly.entity_id
_entity_poly.type
_entity_poly.pdbx_seq_one_letter_code
_entity_poly.pdbx_strand_id
1 'polypeptide(L)'
;HALCAQKNTAKTPVLTTTGERDAATDRLKMTVKDLLAMKAALDKLGVPTTNRRLVLCTDHVNDLLETDQRFKEQYNIDRNTGKVGKLYGFDIYEFANTPYYTSNGVKKAVGDKGDTAGDFHCSFAFYTQRVFKATGSTKMYWSPAENDPEYQRNKVNFRHYFICMFKKADAGVVMTSGYKAEA
;
A
#
# COMPACT_ATOMS: atom_id res chain seq x y z
N HIS A 1 5.92 0.29 -0.19
CA HIS A 1 6.43 0.14 1.19
C HIS A 1 6.86 1.47 1.80
N ALA A 2 7.63 2.32 1.07
CA ALA A 2 8.13 3.62 1.57
C ALA A 2 7.02 4.64 1.90
N LEU A 3 5.88 4.59 1.21
CA LEU A 3 4.74 5.49 1.43
C LEU A 3 3.77 5.00 2.52
N CYS A 4 4.06 3.89 3.17
CA CYS A 4 3.23 3.35 4.24
C CYS A 4 3.86 3.68 5.60
N ALA A 5 3.08 4.22 6.51
CA ALA A 5 3.51 4.58 7.86
C ALA A 5 4.07 3.37 8.62
N GLN A 6 5.09 3.56 9.44
CA GLN A 6 5.66 2.48 10.25
C GLN A 6 4.70 2.05 11.36
N LYS A 7 4.04 3.02 11.98
CA LYS A 7 3.07 2.83 13.06
C LYS A 7 2.06 3.98 13.09
N ASN A 8 1.00 3.80 13.83
CA ASN A 8 -0.02 4.84 14.01
C ASN A 8 0.54 6.04 14.79
N THR A 9 0.40 7.23 14.21
CA THR A 9 0.72 8.52 14.85
C THR A 9 -0.29 9.57 14.44
N ALA A 10 -0.33 10.70 15.14
CA ALA A 10 -1.22 11.81 14.78
C ALA A 10 -0.98 12.37 13.37
N LYS A 11 0.27 12.29 12.87
CA LYS A 11 0.64 12.79 11.52
C LYS A 11 0.57 11.70 10.43
N THR A 12 0.65 10.44 10.82
CA THR A 12 0.61 9.29 9.92
C THR A 12 -0.36 8.26 10.47
N PRO A 13 -1.68 8.50 10.36
CA PRO A 13 -2.68 7.60 10.93
C PRO A 13 -2.68 6.24 10.23
N VAL A 14 -2.74 5.20 11.04
CA VAL A 14 -3.03 3.83 10.62
C VAL A 14 -4.40 3.47 11.18
N LEU A 15 -5.36 3.27 10.29
CA LEU A 15 -6.75 2.94 10.59
C LEU A 15 -6.97 1.44 10.42
N THR A 16 -8.00 0.91 11.05
CA THR A 16 -8.44 -0.47 10.90
C THR A 16 -9.82 -0.52 10.30
N THR A 17 -10.10 -1.55 9.49
CA THR A 17 -11.44 -1.79 8.93
C THR A 17 -12.43 -2.14 10.02
N THR A 18 -13.72 -1.83 9.77
CA THR A 18 -14.80 -1.97 10.77
C THR A 18 -15.98 -2.79 10.27
N GLY A 19 -15.87 -3.46 9.13
CA GLY A 19 -16.93 -4.27 8.54
C GLY A 19 -17.16 -5.61 9.25
N GLU A 20 -17.94 -6.47 8.62
CA GLU A 20 -18.22 -7.80 9.12
C GLU A 20 -16.96 -8.67 9.15
N ARG A 21 -16.93 -9.63 10.07
CA ARG A 21 -15.86 -10.61 10.18
C ARG A 21 -15.95 -11.62 9.03
N ASP A 22 -14.86 -11.85 8.36
CA ASP A 22 -14.70 -12.98 7.46
C ASP A 22 -14.42 -14.26 8.27
N ALA A 23 -15.31 -15.26 8.16
CA ALA A 23 -15.21 -16.49 8.95
C ALA A 23 -13.95 -17.33 8.65
N ALA A 24 -13.35 -17.18 7.45
CA ALA A 24 -12.18 -17.95 7.08
C ALA A 24 -10.87 -17.38 7.62
N THR A 25 -10.78 -16.06 7.77
CA THR A 25 -9.52 -15.36 8.09
C THR A 25 -9.58 -14.54 9.36
N ASP A 26 -10.72 -14.46 10.04
CA ASP A 26 -10.98 -13.58 11.19
C ASP A 26 -10.75 -12.07 10.90
N ARG A 27 -10.61 -11.76 9.63
CA ARG A 27 -10.40 -10.42 9.12
C ARG A 27 -11.70 -9.63 9.10
N LEU A 28 -11.64 -8.36 9.49
CA LEU A 28 -12.76 -7.45 9.29
C LEU A 28 -12.74 -6.90 7.85
N LYS A 29 -13.85 -7.09 7.13
CA LYS A 29 -14.01 -6.62 5.74
C LYS A 29 -13.96 -5.10 5.65
N MET A 30 -13.47 -4.59 4.52
CA MET A 30 -13.48 -3.15 4.23
C MET A 30 -14.86 -2.70 3.77
N THR A 31 -15.31 -1.55 4.29
CA THR A 31 -16.58 -0.93 3.94
C THR A 31 -16.41 0.47 3.36
N VAL A 32 -17.46 1.01 2.75
CA VAL A 32 -17.51 2.42 2.30
C VAL A 32 -17.28 3.38 3.47
N LYS A 33 -17.72 3.04 4.68
CA LYS A 33 -17.49 3.82 5.89
C LYS A 33 -15.99 3.97 6.18
N ASP A 34 -15.21 2.93 5.97
CA ASP A 34 -13.76 2.93 6.16
C ASP A 34 -13.06 3.81 5.12
N LEU A 35 -13.52 3.81 3.85
CA LEU A 35 -13.07 4.76 2.83
C LEU A 35 -13.33 6.21 3.23
N LEU A 36 -14.50 6.50 3.76
CA LEU A 36 -14.85 7.83 4.26
C LEU A 36 -14.00 8.20 5.48
N ALA A 37 -13.66 7.25 6.34
CA ALA A 37 -12.74 7.46 7.45
C ALA A 37 -11.33 7.83 6.98
N MET A 38 -10.82 7.17 5.93
CA MET A 38 -9.53 7.56 5.30
C MET A 38 -9.59 8.98 4.72
N LYS A 39 -10.70 9.31 4.04
CA LYS A 39 -10.92 10.68 3.53
C LYS A 39 -10.91 11.69 4.66
N ALA A 40 -11.68 11.46 5.72
CA ALA A 40 -11.77 12.35 6.88
C ALA A 40 -10.41 12.51 7.59
N ALA A 41 -9.60 11.46 7.66
CA ALA A 41 -8.25 11.51 8.22
C ALA A 41 -7.34 12.44 7.40
N LEU A 42 -7.39 12.37 6.06
CA LEU A 42 -6.64 13.30 5.20
C LEU A 42 -7.16 14.74 5.30
N ASP A 43 -8.47 14.93 5.44
CA ASP A 43 -9.07 16.25 5.62
C ASP A 43 -8.60 16.89 6.95
N LYS A 44 -8.55 16.11 8.04
CA LYS A 44 -8.01 16.55 9.35
C LYS A 44 -6.52 16.91 9.29
N LEU A 45 -5.74 16.26 8.43
CA LEU A 45 -4.33 16.58 8.18
C LEU A 45 -4.13 17.81 7.28
N GLY A 46 -5.20 18.48 6.85
CA GLY A 46 -5.14 19.66 5.98
C GLY A 46 -4.59 19.33 4.58
N VAL A 47 -4.84 18.14 4.09
CA VAL A 47 -4.46 17.72 2.74
C VAL A 47 -5.51 18.21 1.74
N PRO A 48 -5.15 18.85 0.60
CA PRO A 48 -6.09 19.23 -0.45
C PRO A 48 -6.90 18.04 -0.96
N THR A 49 -8.13 18.27 -1.38
CA THR A 49 -9.05 17.22 -1.87
C THR A 49 -8.73 16.75 -3.29
N THR A 50 -7.91 17.50 -4.02
CA THR A 50 -7.48 17.16 -5.38
C THR A 50 -6.23 16.28 -5.36
N ASN A 51 -6.00 15.48 -6.41
CA ASN A 51 -4.79 14.68 -6.58
C ASN A 51 -4.51 13.69 -5.43
N ARG A 52 -5.54 13.20 -4.77
CA ARG A 52 -5.44 12.11 -3.80
C ARG A 52 -5.48 10.78 -4.53
N ARG A 53 -4.54 9.91 -4.25
CA ARG A 53 -4.50 8.54 -4.76
C ARG A 53 -4.74 7.56 -3.63
N LEU A 54 -5.52 6.54 -3.94
CA LEU A 54 -5.78 5.41 -3.05
C LEU A 54 -5.28 4.15 -3.73
N VAL A 55 -4.42 3.43 -3.07
CA VAL A 55 -3.96 2.11 -3.51
C VAL A 55 -4.58 1.07 -2.60
N LEU A 56 -5.42 0.23 -3.16
CA LEU A 56 -6.10 -0.85 -2.46
C LEU A 56 -5.33 -2.15 -2.61
N CYS A 57 -5.27 -2.94 -1.56
CA CYS A 57 -4.87 -4.35 -1.65
C CYS A 57 -6.03 -5.17 -2.24
N THR A 58 -5.72 -6.33 -2.76
CA THR A 58 -6.68 -7.23 -3.41
C THR A 58 -7.85 -7.60 -2.51
N ASP A 59 -7.59 -7.85 -1.23
CA ASP A 59 -8.63 -8.20 -0.26
C ASP A 59 -9.66 -7.07 -0.08
N HIS A 60 -9.18 -5.84 0.07
CA HIS A 60 -10.05 -4.67 0.21
C HIS A 60 -10.81 -4.33 -1.08
N VAL A 61 -10.22 -4.61 -2.25
CA VAL A 61 -10.92 -4.47 -3.54
C VAL A 61 -12.07 -5.46 -3.62
N ASN A 62 -11.84 -6.73 -3.26
CA ASN A 62 -12.87 -7.77 -3.27
C ASN A 62 -14.01 -7.45 -2.29
N ASP A 63 -13.68 -6.99 -1.08
CA ASP A 63 -14.68 -6.56 -0.09
C ASP A 63 -15.58 -5.43 -0.63
N LEU A 64 -15.00 -4.43 -1.29
CA LEU A 64 -15.75 -3.32 -1.87
C LEU A 64 -16.58 -3.75 -3.09
N LEU A 65 -16.06 -4.66 -3.91
CA LEU A 65 -16.81 -5.25 -5.02
C LEU A 65 -18.01 -6.07 -4.53
N GLU A 66 -17.90 -6.71 -3.35
CA GLU A 66 -19.00 -7.46 -2.78
C GLU A 66 -20.08 -6.54 -2.21
N THR A 67 -19.69 -5.46 -1.52
CA THR A 67 -20.58 -4.63 -0.70
C THR A 67 -21.07 -3.34 -1.35
N ASP A 68 -20.29 -2.73 -2.25
CA ASP A 68 -20.62 -1.41 -2.84
C ASP A 68 -20.98 -1.50 -4.33
N GLN A 69 -22.26 -1.28 -4.64
CA GLN A 69 -22.76 -1.27 -6.01
C GLN A 69 -22.10 -0.18 -6.87
N ARG A 70 -21.83 1.00 -6.30
CA ARG A 70 -21.20 2.11 -7.05
C ARG A 70 -19.75 1.78 -7.41
N PHE A 71 -19.05 1.11 -6.51
CA PHE A 71 -17.69 0.65 -6.78
C PHE A 71 -17.70 -0.42 -7.88
N LYS A 72 -18.64 -1.36 -7.82
CA LYS A 72 -18.83 -2.41 -8.83
C LYS A 72 -19.10 -1.83 -10.23
N GLU A 73 -19.95 -0.82 -10.35
CA GLU A 73 -20.27 -0.16 -11.64
C GLU A 73 -19.10 0.61 -12.22
N GLN A 74 -18.25 1.18 -11.39
CA GLN A 74 -17.07 1.95 -11.81
C GLN A 74 -15.80 1.12 -11.91
N TYR A 75 -15.83 -0.14 -11.50
CA TYR A 75 -14.68 -1.02 -11.55
C TYR A 75 -14.32 -1.37 -13.00
N ASN A 76 -13.42 -0.57 -13.56
CA ASN A 76 -12.87 -0.79 -14.88
C ASN A 76 -11.37 -0.50 -14.85
N ILE A 77 -10.57 -1.55 -14.99
CA ILE A 77 -9.11 -1.42 -14.96
C ILE A 77 -8.64 -0.81 -16.29
N ASP A 78 -8.14 0.42 -16.23
CA ASP A 78 -7.39 1.00 -17.33
C ASP A 78 -6.02 0.31 -17.44
N ARG A 79 -5.82 -0.48 -18.50
CA ARG A 79 -4.60 -1.27 -18.72
C ARG A 79 -3.33 -0.43 -18.84
N ASN A 80 -3.44 0.84 -19.21
CA ASN A 80 -2.29 1.72 -19.38
C ASN A 80 -1.84 2.32 -18.07
N THR A 81 -2.76 2.66 -17.17
CA THR A 81 -2.48 3.38 -15.92
C THR A 81 -2.66 2.54 -14.68
N GLY A 82 -3.29 1.36 -14.78
CA GLY A 82 -3.65 0.53 -13.63
C GLY A 82 -4.69 1.17 -12.71
N LYS A 83 -5.37 2.21 -13.21
CA LYS A 83 -6.41 2.92 -12.48
C LYS A 83 -7.71 2.13 -12.55
N VAL A 84 -8.30 1.85 -11.39
CA VAL A 84 -9.56 1.13 -11.25
C VAL A 84 -10.76 2.06 -11.46
N GLY A 85 -10.69 3.26 -10.90
CA GLY A 85 -11.78 4.22 -10.97
C GLY A 85 -11.49 5.50 -10.20
N LYS A 86 -12.51 6.36 -10.12
CA LYS A 86 -12.46 7.58 -9.30
C LYS A 86 -13.68 7.63 -8.42
N LEU A 87 -13.52 7.45 -7.11
CA LEU A 87 -14.61 7.38 -6.16
C LEU A 87 -14.26 8.15 -4.88
N TYR A 88 -15.26 8.81 -4.27
CA TYR A 88 -15.12 9.53 -2.99
C TYR A 88 -13.93 10.53 -2.93
N GLY A 89 -13.53 11.09 -4.08
CA GLY A 89 -12.42 12.04 -4.15
C GLY A 89 -11.03 11.42 -4.28
N PHE A 90 -10.95 10.10 -4.46
CA PHE A 90 -9.72 9.38 -4.71
C PHE A 90 -9.63 8.88 -6.14
N ASP A 91 -8.43 8.94 -6.72
CA ASP A 91 -8.07 8.11 -7.86
C ASP A 91 -7.63 6.74 -7.32
N ILE A 92 -8.37 5.68 -7.66
CA ILE A 92 -8.20 4.34 -7.07
C ILE A 92 -7.34 3.47 -7.98
N TYR A 93 -6.37 2.80 -7.37
CA TYR A 93 -5.47 1.84 -7.98
C TYR A 93 -5.50 0.55 -7.18
N GLU A 94 -5.34 -0.58 -7.85
CA GLU A 94 -5.16 -1.87 -7.21
C GLU A 94 -3.69 -2.30 -7.25
N PHE A 95 -3.19 -2.86 -6.14
CA PHE A 95 -1.83 -3.40 -6.07
C PHE A 95 -1.75 -4.57 -5.08
N ALA A 96 -1.40 -5.74 -5.59
CA ALA A 96 -1.38 -6.97 -4.79
C ALA A 96 -0.27 -7.02 -3.74
N ASN A 97 0.93 -6.47 -4.05
CA ASN A 97 2.11 -6.58 -3.18
C ASN A 97 2.23 -5.39 -2.21
N THR A 98 1.18 -5.07 -1.49
CA THR A 98 1.20 -4.06 -0.43
C THR A 98 1.87 -4.61 0.83
N PRO A 99 2.44 -3.74 1.70
CA PRO A 99 3.05 -4.19 2.96
C PRO A 99 2.07 -4.89 3.88
N TYR A 100 2.57 -5.83 4.67
CA TYR A 100 1.83 -6.41 5.78
C TYR A 100 1.91 -5.51 7.02
N TYR A 101 0.82 -5.53 7.77
CA TYR A 101 0.70 -4.89 9.08
C TYR A 101 0.25 -5.93 10.09
N THR A 102 0.76 -5.82 11.30
CA THR A 102 0.28 -6.61 12.43
C THR A 102 -1.10 -6.11 12.89
N SER A 103 -1.81 -6.93 13.67
CA SER A 103 -3.08 -6.55 14.32
C SER A 103 -2.97 -5.26 15.15
N ASN A 104 -1.78 -4.92 15.64
CA ASN A 104 -1.49 -3.69 16.38
C ASN A 104 -1.17 -2.48 15.48
N GLY A 105 -1.31 -2.59 14.17
CA GLY A 105 -1.07 -1.51 13.23
C GLY A 105 0.41 -1.14 13.04
N VAL A 106 1.32 -2.08 13.27
CA VAL A 106 2.76 -1.91 13.03
C VAL A 106 3.13 -2.57 11.70
N LYS A 107 3.84 -1.83 10.85
CA LYS A 107 4.28 -2.30 9.54
C LYS A 107 5.40 -3.34 9.67
N LYS A 108 5.28 -4.44 8.95
CA LYS A 108 6.32 -5.46 8.83
C LYS A 108 7.46 -5.04 7.87
N ALA A 109 8.59 -5.71 7.97
CA ALA A 109 9.74 -5.48 7.11
C ALA A 109 9.45 -5.78 5.64
N VAL A 110 10.29 -5.28 4.73
CA VAL A 110 10.18 -5.57 3.30
C VAL A 110 10.48 -7.05 3.06
N GLY A 111 9.58 -7.74 2.36
CA GLY A 111 9.73 -9.17 2.07
C GLY A 111 9.22 -10.11 3.16
N ASP A 112 8.81 -9.56 4.31
CA ASP A 112 8.15 -10.32 5.35
C ASP A 112 6.73 -10.68 4.91
N LYS A 113 6.33 -11.92 5.11
CA LYS A 113 5.00 -12.43 4.80
C LYS A 113 4.14 -12.39 6.05
N GLY A 114 2.83 -12.39 5.89
CA GLY A 114 1.88 -12.46 6.99
C GLY A 114 1.84 -13.87 7.58
N ASP A 115 2.79 -14.20 8.46
CA ASP A 115 2.91 -15.55 9.04
C ASP A 115 2.14 -15.70 10.36
N THR A 116 1.67 -14.59 10.94
CA THR A 116 0.96 -14.56 12.22
C THR A 116 -0.52 -14.26 11.98
N ALA A 117 -1.40 -14.91 12.73
CA ALA A 117 -2.82 -14.57 12.74
C ALA A 117 -3.02 -13.09 13.05
N GLY A 118 -3.78 -12.40 12.21
CA GLY A 118 -3.97 -10.95 12.31
C GLY A 118 -2.97 -10.09 11.51
N ASP A 119 -2.07 -10.71 10.75
CA ASP A 119 -1.20 -10.01 9.81
C ASP A 119 -1.89 -9.89 8.45
N PHE A 120 -2.21 -8.68 8.04
CA PHE A 120 -2.95 -8.43 6.80
C PHE A 120 -2.26 -7.40 5.91
N HIS A 121 -2.52 -7.50 4.61
CA HIS A 121 -2.16 -6.47 3.64
C HIS A 121 -2.85 -5.15 3.97
N CYS A 122 -2.15 -4.05 3.72
CA CYS A 122 -2.71 -2.73 3.90
C CYS A 122 -3.14 -2.10 2.57
N SER A 123 -4.11 -1.21 2.65
CA SER A 123 -4.38 -0.20 1.64
C SER A 123 -3.86 1.16 2.13
N PHE A 124 -3.48 2.05 1.23
CA PHE A 124 -2.98 3.35 1.63
C PHE A 124 -3.41 4.46 0.68
N ALA A 125 -3.73 5.61 1.25
CA ALA A 125 -4.04 6.81 0.51
C ALA A 125 -2.96 7.86 0.70
N PHE A 126 -2.64 8.61 -0.35
CA PHE A 126 -1.64 9.66 -0.29
C PHE A 126 -1.92 10.81 -1.25
N TYR A 127 -1.34 11.96 -0.93
CA TYR A 127 -1.40 13.16 -1.75
C TYR A 127 -0.15 13.25 -2.63
N THR A 128 -0.32 13.23 -3.95
CA THR A 128 0.78 13.10 -4.91
C THR A 128 1.81 14.22 -4.84
N GLN A 129 1.40 15.45 -4.59
CA GLN A 129 2.32 16.60 -4.58
C GLN A 129 3.23 16.63 -3.34
N ARG A 130 2.89 15.90 -2.27
CA ARG A 130 3.75 15.75 -1.09
C ARG A 130 4.63 14.51 -1.13
N VAL A 131 4.64 13.79 -2.24
CA VAL A 131 5.52 12.64 -2.50
C VAL A 131 6.61 13.08 -3.46
N PHE A 132 7.83 12.60 -3.26
CA PHE A 132 8.86 12.73 -4.27
C PHE A 132 9.51 11.37 -4.55
N LYS A 133 9.97 11.24 -5.77
CA LYS A 133 10.74 10.10 -6.26
C LYS A 133 12.01 10.65 -6.89
N ALA A 134 13.14 10.14 -6.48
CA ALA A 134 14.41 10.40 -7.15
C ALA A 134 15.03 9.08 -7.61
N THR A 135 15.53 9.09 -8.83
CA THR A 135 16.18 7.94 -9.46
C THR A 135 17.59 8.35 -9.83
N GLY A 136 18.57 7.65 -9.32
CA GLY A 136 19.97 7.85 -9.66
C GLY A 136 20.36 7.10 -10.94
N SER A 137 21.63 7.20 -11.31
CA SER A 137 22.17 6.47 -12.46
C SER A 137 22.25 4.97 -12.17
N THR A 138 21.92 4.16 -13.17
CA THR A 138 22.20 2.73 -13.15
C THR A 138 23.61 2.50 -13.64
N LYS A 139 24.44 1.78 -12.89
CA LYS A 139 25.77 1.35 -13.30
C LYS A 139 25.81 -0.16 -13.35
N MET A 140 26.39 -0.68 -14.42
CA MET A 140 26.70 -2.08 -14.59
C MET A 140 28.19 -2.29 -14.29
N TYR A 141 28.47 -3.28 -13.49
CA TYR A 141 29.83 -3.77 -13.21
C TYR A 141 29.96 -5.16 -13.80
N TRP A 142 31.02 -5.37 -14.53
CA TRP A 142 31.25 -6.63 -15.22
C TRP A 142 32.68 -7.11 -14.96
N SER A 143 32.86 -8.40 -14.72
CA SER A 143 34.11 -9.07 -14.61
C SER A 143 34.10 -10.31 -15.52
N PRO A 144 35.03 -10.41 -16.51
CA PRO A 144 35.12 -11.59 -17.35
C PRO A 144 35.65 -12.80 -16.57
N ALA A 145 35.37 -13.99 -17.08
CA ALA A 145 35.80 -15.27 -16.49
C ALA A 145 37.34 -15.36 -16.33
N GLU A 146 38.08 -14.67 -17.17
CA GLU A 146 39.57 -14.59 -17.12
C GLU A 146 40.13 -14.02 -15.82
N ASN A 147 39.31 -13.17 -15.12
CA ASN A 147 39.70 -12.56 -13.85
C ASN A 147 39.25 -13.40 -12.62
N ASP A 148 38.68 -14.58 -12.84
CA ASP A 148 38.23 -15.48 -11.77
C ASP A 148 38.87 -16.88 -11.99
N PRO A 149 40.16 -17.06 -11.54
CA PRO A 149 40.90 -18.29 -11.81
C PRO A 149 40.33 -19.51 -11.08
N GLU A 150 39.53 -19.31 -10.04
CA GLU A 150 38.97 -20.39 -9.23
C GLU A 150 37.74 -21.00 -9.85
N TYR A 151 36.79 -20.14 -10.33
CA TYR A 151 35.51 -20.60 -10.82
C TYR A 151 35.25 -20.33 -12.30
N GLN A 152 36.08 -19.58 -12.96
CA GLN A 152 36.00 -19.22 -14.38
C GLN A 152 34.59 -18.72 -14.79
N ARG A 153 34.00 -17.83 -13.97
CA ARG A 153 32.64 -17.31 -14.16
C ARG A 153 32.64 -15.86 -14.58
N ASN A 154 31.79 -15.53 -15.55
CA ASN A 154 31.43 -14.15 -15.82
C ASN A 154 30.54 -13.62 -14.68
N LYS A 155 30.96 -12.54 -14.03
CA LYS A 155 30.18 -11.88 -12.96
C LYS A 155 29.65 -10.55 -13.47
N VAL A 156 28.32 -10.37 -13.39
CA VAL A 156 27.66 -9.13 -13.74
C VAL A 156 26.89 -8.64 -12.51
N ASN A 157 27.06 -7.38 -12.14
CA ASN A 157 26.37 -6.74 -11.04
C ASN A 157 25.81 -5.40 -11.49
N PHE A 158 24.60 -5.07 -11.03
CA PHE A 158 23.94 -3.81 -11.32
C PHE A 158 23.76 -3.01 -10.02
N ARG A 159 24.07 -1.71 -10.08
CA ARG A 159 23.77 -0.78 -9.01
C ARG A 159 22.79 0.26 -9.50
N HIS A 160 21.64 0.32 -8.86
CA HIS A 160 20.62 1.32 -9.13
C HIS A 160 20.25 2.03 -7.83
N TYR A 161 20.31 3.36 -7.82
CA TYR A 161 19.89 4.17 -6.70
C TYR A 161 18.47 4.67 -6.93
N PHE A 162 17.62 4.47 -5.96
CA PHE A 162 16.22 4.86 -6.00
C PHE A 162 15.78 5.29 -4.61
N ILE A 163 15.04 6.38 -4.51
CA ILE A 163 14.40 6.82 -3.29
C ILE A 163 12.99 7.32 -3.58
N CYS A 164 12.05 6.92 -2.75
CA CYS A 164 10.68 7.42 -2.76
C CYS A 164 10.24 7.66 -1.32
N MET A 165 9.82 8.89 -1.01
CA MET A 165 9.34 9.24 0.33
C MET A 165 8.39 10.41 0.31
N PHE A 166 7.75 10.67 1.45
CA PHE A 166 6.98 11.89 1.64
C PHE A 166 7.90 13.09 1.91
N LYS A 167 7.58 14.23 1.30
CA LYS A 167 8.18 15.53 1.64
C LYS A 167 7.74 16.02 3.02
N LYS A 168 6.51 15.66 3.42
CA LYS A 168 5.92 15.94 4.73
C LYS A 168 5.28 14.68 5.26
N ALA A 169 5.41 14.42 6.54
CA ALA A 169 4.87 13.21 7.19
C ALA A 169 3.32 13.13 7.11
N ASP A 170 2.64 14.27 7.04
CA ASP A 170 1.18 14.40 7.00
C ASP A 170 0.56 14.22 5.61
N ALA A 171 1.18 13.44 4.75
CA ALA A 171 0.77 13.28 3.35
C ALA A 171 0.05 11.96 3.05
N GLY A 172 -0.09 11.08 4.01
CA GLY A 172 -0.64 9.75 3.78
C GLY A 172 -1.38 9.17 4.98
N VAL A 173 -2.27 8.25 4.68
CA VAL A 173 -3.07 7.46 5.63
C VAL A 173 -3.00 6.00 5.21
N VAL A 174 -2.90 5.10 6.16
CA VAL A 174 -2.91 3.66 5.94
C VAL A 174 -4.17 3.05 6.53
N MET A 175 -4.74 2.06 5.85
CA MET A 175 -5.82 1.22 6.33
C MET A 175 -5.34 -0.23 6.32
N THR A 176 -5.40 -0.88 7.45
CA THR A 176 -5.16 -2.32 7.59
C THR A 176 -6.46 -3.02 7.98
N SER A 177 -6.60 -4.29 7.67
CA SER A 177 -7.75 -5.06 8.12
C SER A 177 -7.69 -5.21 9.64
N GLY A 178 -8.83 -5.02 10.29
CA GLY A 178 -9.00 -5.34 11.70
C GLY A 178 -8.99 -6.86 11.89
N TYR A 179 -8.57 -7.32 13.05
CA TYR A 179 -8.59 -8.72 13.47
C TYR A 179 -9.54 -8.91 14.64
N LYS A 180 -10.42 -9.89 14.53
CA LYS A 180 -11.33 -10.27 15.60
C LYS A 180 -11.37 -11.79 15.67
N ALA A 181 -10.58 -12.36 16.58
CA ALA A 181 -10.62 -13.79 16.86
C ALA A 181 -12.04 -14.24 17.29
N GLU A 182 -12.37 -15.49 17.02
CA GLU A 182 -13.55 -16.12 17.55
C GLU A 182 -13.42 -16.24 19.07
N ALA A 183 -14.46 -15.87 19.81
CA ALA A 183 -14.50 -15.94 21.27
C ALA A 183 -14.80 -17.39 21.74
#